data_8cf1fe67084b117f5675b9c32046df0d
#
_entry.id   8cf1fe67084b117f5675b9c32046df0d
#
_cell.length_a   1.000
_cell.length_b   1.000
_cell.length_c   1.000
_cell.angle_alpha   90.00
_cell.angle_beta   90.00
_cell.angle_gamma   90.00
#
_symmetry.space_group_name_H-M   'P 1'
#
loop_
_entity.id
_entity.type
_entity.pdbx_description
1 polymer ?
#
loop_
_entity_poly.entity_id
_entity_poly.type
_entity_poly.pdbx_seq_one_letter_code
_entity_poly.pdbx_strand_id
1 'polypeptide(L)'
;MKELMVVSKVTTNGVGSGGIIIGAATSAASEASVTPPQDLRERVKDYGQDDVFALWDELSLEERDFLIRDIRSLDLARIDRIIRCSFRSQGVPTPEIEPVPETSVSKVEERTMDERARWWKMGLKAISEGRLAVLLLSGGQGTRLGSSDPKGCFSIGLPSGKSLFQLQAERILRIQRLAAQSNDDTFVPIHWYIMTSPFTDDATCKFFESHGYFGLDADQVTFFQQGTLPCVSKDGRFIMETPNKLARAPDGNGGVYSALKSSKLLEDMAKRGVRYIDCYGVDNALVRVADPTFLGYFIDKGVASAAKVVRKAYPQEKVGVFVRRGRGGPLAVLEYSEMDPSMTLEINQTTGRLRYCWSNVCLHMFTLDFLNQVAHGLEKDSIYHLAEKKIPSVHGHTMGWKLEQFIFDAFTYSPSTALFEVLREEEFAPVKNANGSTYDTPDSARLLVLRLHSRWVVAAGGFLTHSVPLYATGVEVSPLVSYTGENLEAICRGRTFHAPCEITY
;
A
#
# COMPACT_ATOMS: atom_id res chain seq x y z
N MET A 1 4.93 -23.16 47.04
CA MET A 1 4.37 -24.44 47.45
C MET A 1 4.04 -25.17 46.17
N LYS A 2 4.95 -26.02 45.73
CA LYS A 2 4.93 -27.52 45.71
C LYS A 2 3.77 -28.02 44.87
N GLU A 3 4.09 -28.46 43.66
CA GLU A 3 4.35 -29.86 43.21
C GLU A 3 3.11 -30.74 43.16
N LEU A 4 2.88 -31.34 41.99
CA LEU A 4 2.99 -32.79 41.90
C LEU A 4 2.91 -33.30 40.44
N MET A 5 4.01 -33.89 39.99
CA MET A 5 4.11 -34.84 38.88
C MET A 5 3.32 -36.12 39.22
N VAL A 6 2.74 -36.75 38.20
CA VAL A 6 2.45 -38.18 38.21
C VAL A 6 2.97 -38.84 36.95
N VAL A 7 3.97 -39.67 37.13
CA VAL A 7 4.49 -40.65 36.19
C VAL A 7 3.78 -41.99 36.46
N SER A 8 3.25 -42.65 35.43
CA SER A 8 2.90 -44.08 35.53
C SER A 8 3.71 -44.90 34.52
N LYS A 9 4.60 -45.73 35.06
CA LYS A 9 5.24 -46.83 34.34
C LYS A 9 4.27 -48.01 34.28
N VAL A 10 4.22 -48.68 33.14
CA VAL A 10 3.79 -50.09 33.06
C VAL A 10 4.85 -50.88 32.31
N THR A 11 5.46 -51.82 32.99
CA THR A 11 6.32 -52.90 32.49
C THR A 11 5.46 -54.13 32.19
N THR A 12 5.67 -54.82 31.09
CA THR A 12 5.64 -56.28 31.01
C THR A 12 6.42 -56.83 29.84
N ASN A 13 7.11 -57.92 30.14
CA ASN A 13 7.99 -58.74 29.34
C ASN A 13 7.33 -59.52 28.24
N GLY A 14 8.05 -59.81 27.16
CA GLY A 14 7.67 -60.84 26.16
C GLY A 14 8.77 -61.02 25.13
N VAL A 15 9.47 -62.09 25.20
CA VAL A 15 10.58 -62.54 24.34
C VAL A 15 10.03 -62.99 22.98
N GLY A 16 10.65 -62.57 21.88
CA GLY A 16 10.43 -63.06 20.54
C GLY A 16 11.51 -62.56 19.55
N SER A 17 12.40 -63.47 19.17
CA SER A 17 13.44 -63.27 18.17
C SER A 17 12.89 -63.03 16.79
N GLY A 18 13.21 -61.91 16.18
CA GLY A 18 12.92 -61.61 14.77
C GLY A 18 13.79 -60.46 14.29
N GLY A 19 14.56 -60.74 13.22
CA GLY A 19 15.64 -59.90 12.73
C GLY A 19 15.24 -58.45 12.50
N ILE A 20 16.11 -57.59 13.00
CA ILE A 20 16.02 -56.12 12.80
C ILE A 20 16.54 -55.85 11.37
N ILE A 21 15.63 -55.60 10.45
CA ILE A 21 15.96 -54.86 9.21
C ILE A 21 16.09 -53.41 9.66
N ILE A 22 17.31 -52.93 9.80
CA ILE A 22 17.62 -51.51 9.94
C ILE A 22 17.33 -50.88 8.58
N GLY A 23 16.11 -50.42 8.41
CA GLY A 23 15.79 -49.47 7.36
C GLY A 23 16.55 -48.18 7.66
N ALA A 24 17.65 -47.99 6.93
CA ALA A 24 18.35 -46.72 6.89
C ALA A 24 17.36 -45.67 6.45
N ALA A 25 16.92 -44.81 7.38
CA ALA A 25 16.37 -43.54 7.05
C ALA A 25 17.46 -42.79 6.27
N THR A 26 17.33 -42.75 4.95
CA THR A 26 18.13 -41.87 4.12
C THR A 26 17.80 -40.47 4.57
N SER A 27 18.65 -39.90 5.43
CA SER A 27 18.76 -38.46 5.61
C SER A 27 18.87 -37.89 4.19
N ALA A 28 18.00 -36.96 3.82
CA ALA A 28 18.16 -36.21 2.58
C ALA A 28 19.58 -35.63 2.60
N ALA A 29 20.46 -36.24 1.81
CA ALA A 29 21.82 -35.75 1.67
C ALA A 29 21.72 -34.31 1.17
N SER A 30 22.46 -33.41 1.81
CA SER A 30 22.61 -32.02 1.36
C SER A 30 22.90 -32.02 -0.14
N GLU A 31 22.10 -31.33 -0.93
CA GLU A 31 22.30 -31.22 -2.38
C GLU A 31 23.55 -30.41 -2.75
N ALA A 32 24.19 -29.80 -1.76
CA ALA A 32 25.37 -28.97 -1.90
C ALA A 32 26.62 -29.82 -2.17
N SER A 33 26.85 -30.11 -3.44
CA SER A 33 28.04 -30.81 -3.93
C SER A 33 29.23 -29.85 -4.13
N VAL A 34 30.40 -30.37 -4.51
CA VAL A 34 31.58 -29.58 -4.89
C VAL A 34 31.27 -28.61 -6.03
N THR A 35 30.37 -28.98 -6.94
CA THR A 35 29.92 -28.15 -8.07
C THR A 35 28.43 -27.87 -7.92
N PRO A 36 27.93 -26.72 -8.46
CA PRO A 36 26.49 -26.42 -8.48
C PRO A 36 25.73 -27.55 -9.19
N PRO A 37 24.49 -27.89 -8.78
CA PRO A 37 23.65 -28.86 -9.46
C PRO A 37 23.54 -28.57 -10.96
N GLN A 38 23.74 -29.59 -11.80
CA GLN A 38 23.82 -29.41 -13.25
C GLN A 38 22.49 -28.86 -13.81
N ASP A 39 21.37 -29.41 -13.35
CA ASP A 39 20.03 -28.95 -13.74
C ASP A 39 19.84 -27.45 -13.48
N LEU A 40 20.35 -26.98 -12.36
CA LEU A 40 20.23 -25.56 -11.98
C LEU A 40 21.19 -24.67 -12.77
N ARG A 41 22.42 -25.17 -13.05
CA ARG A 41 23.38 -24.47 -13.93
C ARG A 41 22.82 -24.26 -15.33
N GLU A 42 22.30 -25.35 -15.94
CA GLU A 42 21.68 -25.29 -17.26
C GLU A 42 20.49 -24.29 -17.24
N ARG A 43 19.61 -24.41 -16.25
CA ARG A 43 18.45 -23.54 -16.10
C ARG A 43 18.82 -22.05 -15.99
N VAL A 44 19.81 -21.66 -15.20
CA VAL A 44 20.20 -20.23 -15.09
C VAL A 44 20.94 -19.75 -16.33
N LYS A 45 21.70 -20.61 -16.97
CA LYS A 45 22.41 -20.32 -18.22
C LYS A 45 21.45 -20.02 -19.37
N ASP A 46 20.35 -20.76 -19.48
CA ASP A 46 19.32 -20.55 -20.50
C ASP A 46 18.74 -19.14 -20.47
N TYR A 47 18.80 -18.49 -19.30
CA TYR A 47 18.34 -17.12 -19.08
C TYR A 47 19.49 -16.11 -18.92
N GLY A 48 20.75 -16.52 -19.22
CA GLY A 48 21.91 -15.62 -19.15
C GLY A 48 22.29 -15.19 -17.74
N GLN A 49 21.98 -16.00 -16.71
CA GLN A 49 22.20 -15.69 -15.30
C GLN A 49 23.25 -16.61 -14.64
N ASP A 50 24.17 -17.15 -15.42
CA ASP A 50 25.21 -18.07 -14.96
C ASP A 50 26.20 -17.49 -13.94
N ASP A 51 26.36 -16.17 -13.93
CA ASP A 51 27.22 -15.44 -12.97
C ASP A 51 26.80 -15.62 -11.49
N VAL A 52 25.58 -16.10 -11.22
CA VAL A 52 25.12 -16.34 -9.83
C VAL A 52 25.95 -17.40 -9.10
N PHE A 53 26.70 -18.22 -9.83
CA PHE A 53 27.60 -19.22 -9.27
C PHE A 53 29.08 -18.82 -9.34
N ALA A 54 29.42 -17.59 -9.69
CA ALA A 54 30.81 -17.14 -9.86
C ALA A 54 31.68 -17.33 -8.63
N LEU A 55 31.08 -17.23 -7.43
CA LEU A 55 31.76 -17.35 -6.14
C LEU A 55 31.45 -18.69 -5.42
N TRP A 56 30.98 -19.70 -6.14
CA TRP A 56 30.53 -20.97 -5.58
C TRP A 56 31.60 -21.66 -4.72
N ASP A 57 32.86 -21.64 -5.14
CA ASP A 57 33.96 -22.33 -4.47
C ASP A 57 34.32 -21.67 -3.12
N GLU A 58 33.94 -20.43 -2.91
CA GLU A 58 34.15 -19.69 -1.67
C GLU A 58 33.07 -19.98 -0.59
N LEU A 59 31.94 -20.63 -1.00
CA LEU A 59 30.78 -20.86 -0.13
C LEU A 59 30.95 -22.11 0.76
N SER A 60 30.52 -22.00 2.01
CA SER A 60 30.27 -23.13 2.88
C SER A 60 29.10 -24.01 2.36
N LEU A 61 28.96 -25.23 2.86
CA LEU A 61 27.86 -26.12 2.48
C LEU A 61 26.49 -25.51 2.75
N GLU A 62 26.33 -24.84 3.89
CA GLU A 62 25.07 -24.17 4.27
C GLU A 62 24.75 -23.01 3.34
N GLU A 63 25.74 -22.22 2.95
CA GLU A 63 25.59 -21.11 2.00
C GLU A 63 25.25 -21.61 0.59
N ARG A 64 25.84 -22.72 0.16
CA ARG A 64 25.49 -23.39 -1.11
C ARG A 64 24.04 -23.86 -1.11
N ASP A 65 23.60 -24.52 -0.04
CA ASP A 65 22.20 -24.94 0.10
C ASP A 65 21.23 -23.75 0.13
N PHE A 66 21.62 -22.65 0.75
CA PHE A 66 20.83 -21.42 0.73
C PHE A 66 20.69 -20.87 -0.70
N LEU A 67 21.82 -20.73 -1.42
CA LEU A 67 21.82 -20.21 -2.79
C LEU A 67 21.01 -21.09 -3.74
N ILE A 68 21.14 -22.42 -3.63
CA ILE A 68 20.33 -23.37 -4.41
C ILE A 68 18.85 -23.15 -4.18
N ARG A 69 18.42 -23.06 -2.92
CA ARG A 69 17.01 -22.83 -2.57
C ARG A 69 16.52 -21.46 -3.05
N ASP A 70 17.34 -20.43 -2.92
CA ASP A 70 17.00 -19.07 -3.36
C ASP A 70 16.77 -19.04 -4.88
N ILE A 71 17.67 -19.63 -5.69
CA ILE A 71 17.53 -19.67 -7.15
C ILE A 71 16.38 -20.60 -7.58
N ARG A 72 16.19 -21.75 -6.91
CA ARG A 72 15.06 -22.66 -7.21
C ARG A 72 13.70 -22.03 -6.97
N SER A 73 13.61 -21.10 -6.03
CA SER A 73 12.38 -20.35 -5.72
C SER A 73 11.97 -19.37 -6.84
N LEU A 74 12.88 -19.06 -7.78
CA LEU A 74 12.63 -18.10 -8.84
C LEU A 74 11.88 -18.72 -10.01
N ASP A 75 10.84 -18.04 -10.48
CA ASP A 75 10.30 -18.26 -11.83
C ASP A 75 11.16 -17.50 -12.85
N LEU A 76 12.25 -18.15 -13.29
CA LEU A 76 13.21 -17.54 -14.21
C LEU A 76 12.58 -17.15 -15.54
N ALA A 77 11.61 -17.93 -16.03
CA ALA A 77 10.92 -17.63 -17.29
C ALA A 77 10.10 -16.34 -17.19
N ARG A 78 9.39 -16.17 -16.07
CA ARG A 78 8.65 -14.93 -15.80
C ARG A 78 9.60 -13.75 -15.62
N ILE A 79 10.67 -13.91 -14.86
CA ILE A 79 11.63 -12.84 -14.57
C ILE A 79 12.35 -12.39 -15.85
N ASP A 80 12.80 -13.32 -16.69
CA ASP A 80 13.42 -13.01 -17.97
C ASP A 80 12.45 -12.23 -18.89
N ARG A 81 11.19 -12.66 -18.96
CA ARG A 81 10.16 -11.93 -19.71
C ARG A 81 9.98 -10.51 -19.18
N ILE A 82 9.92 -10.32 -17.85
CA ILE A 82 9.83 -9.00 -17.22
C ILE A 82 11.03 -8.13 -17.62
N ILE A 83 12.24 -8.65 -17.49
CA ILE A 83 13.47 -7.94 -17.84
C ILE A 83 13.41 -7.50 -19.31
N ARG A 84 13.18 -8.44 -20.23
CA ARG A 84 13.15 -8.15 -21.67
C ARG A 84 12.08 -7.15 -22.05
N CYS A 85 10.85 -7.29 -21.54
CA CYS A 85 9.76 -6.36 -21.82
C CYS A 85 10.07 -4.96 -21.29
N SER A 86 10.56 -4.86 -20.06
CA SER A 86 10.87 -3.57 -19.43
C SER A 86 12.05 -2.84 -20.10
N PHE A 87 13.09 -3.56 -20.49
CA PHE A 87 14.22 -2.95 -21.21
C PHE A 87 13.82 -2.51 -22.63
N ARG A 88 12.97 -3.29 -23.34
CA ARG A 88 12.46 -2.88 -24.65
C ARG A 88 11.58 -1.66 -24.58
N SER A 89 10.79 -1.51 -23.54
CA SER A 89 9.88 -0.36 -23.37
C SER A 89 10.63 0.97 -23.22
N GLN A 90 11.87 0.96 -22.75
CA GLN A 90 12.70 2.18 -22.66
C GLN A 90 13.06 2.80 -24.02
N GLY A 91 13.10 1.99 -25.08
CA GLY A 91 13.42 2.46 -26.44
C GLY A 91 12.21 2.81 -27.30
N VAL A 92 10.99 2.62 -26.78
CA VAL A 92 9.76 2.95 -27.52
C VAL A 92 9.43 4.41 -27.29
N PRO A 93 9.15 5.20 -28.35
CA PRO A 93 8.69 6.57 -28.20
C PRO A 93 7.47 6.60 -27.28
N THR A 94 7.52 7.45 -26.25
CA THR A 94 6.38 7.65 -25.36
C THR A 94 5.19 8.13 -26.21
N PRO A 95 4.02 7.50 -26.12
CA PRO A 95 2.83 8.00 -26.81
C PRO A 95 2.61 9.47 -26.48
N GLU A 96 2.05 10.22 -27.43
CA GLU A 96 1.67 11.61 -27.19
C GLU A 96 0.86 11.70 -25.90
N ILE A 97 1.24 12.64 -25.02
CA ILE A 97 0.63 12.82 -23.71
C ILE A 97 -0.26 14.05 -23.76
N GLU A 98 -1.53 13.87 -23.41
CA GLU A 98 -2.50 14.96 -23.30
C GLU A 98 -2.88 15.22 -21.84
N PRO A 99 -3.08 16.48 -21.43
CA PRO A 99 -3.63 16.81 -20.12
C PRO A 99 -5.07 16.33 -20.01
N VAL A 100 -5.48 15.96 -18.79
CA VAL A 100 -6.89 15.66 -18.52
C VAL A 100 -7.68 16.97 -18.42
N PRO A 101 -8.73 17.16 -19.26
CA PRO A 101 -9.53 18.37 -19.22
C PRO A 101 -10.25 18.56 -17.88
N GLU A 102 -10.39 19.80 -17.41
CA GLU A 102 -11.11 20.10 -16.17
C GLU A 102 -12.57 19.60 -16.18
N THR A 103 -13.20 19.60 -17.35
CA THR A 103 -14.58 19.11 -17.55
C THR A 103 -14.71 17.58 -17.38
N SER A 104 -13.60 16.85 -17.44
CA SER A 104 -13.58 15.40 -17.21
C SER A 104 -13.42 15.01 -15.74
N VAL A 105 -13.21 15.98 -14.85
CA VAL A 105 -13.00 15.76 -13.43
C VAL A 105 -14.19 16.29 -12.66
N SER A 106 -14.81 15.43 -11.85
CA SER A 106 -15.87 15.85 -10.93
C SER A 106 -15.24 16.53 -9.71
N LYS A 107 -15.75 17.69 -9.31
CA LYS A 107 -15.20 18.45 -8.18
C LYS A 107 -16.17 18.40 -7.02
N VAL A 108 -15.70 18.04 -5.83
CA VAL A 108 -16.54 17.94 -4.65
C VAL A 108 -17.17 19.28 -4.27
N GLU A 109 -16.43 20.38 -4.42
CA GLU A 109 -16.91 21.73 -4.07
C GLU A 109 -18.04 22.24 -4.98
N GLU A 110 -18.08 21.78 -6.22
CA GLU A 110 -19.13 22.15 -7.19
C GLU A 110 -20.43 21.35 -7.00
N ARG A 111 -20.47 20.39 -6.06
CA ARG A 111 -21.64 19.56 -5.79
C ARG A 111 -22.54 20.15 -4.74
N THR A 112 -23.84 20.02 -4.97
CA THR A 112 -24.84 20.46 -3.99
C THR A 112 -24.76 19.62 -2.71
N MET A 113 -25.30 20.16 -1.63
CA MET A 113 -25.41 19.43 -0.36
C MET A 113 -26.24 18.14 -0.54
N ASP A 114 -27.30 18.19 -1.35
CA ASP A 114 -28.17 17.05 -1.62
C ASP A 114 -27.46 15.96 -2.39
N GLU A 115 -26.63 16.30 -3.40
CA GLU A 115 -25.81 15.32 -4.12
C GLU A 115 -24.81 14.62 -3.19
N ARG A 116 -24.11 15.39 -2.35
CA ARG A 116 -23.17 14.84 -1.37
C ARG A 116 -23.89 13.93 -0.36
N ALA A 117 -25.04 14.36 0.16
CA ALA A 117 -25.84 13.57 1.08
C ALA A 117 -26.37 12.27 0.43
N ARG A 118 -26.76 12.34 -0.85
CA ARG A 118 -27.18 11.16 -1.62
C ARG A 118 -26.03 10.16 -1.77
N TRP A 119 -24.83 10.59 -2.13
CA TRP A 119 -23.66 9.73 -2.23
C TRP A 119 -23.27 9.15 -0.87
N TRP A 120 -23.30 9.95 0.18
CA TRP A 120 -23.04 9.49 1.55
C TRP A 120 -23.98 8.36 1.94
N LYS A 121 -25.29 8.52 1.74
CA LYS A 121 -26.29 7.48 2.03
C LYS A 121 -26.08 6.23 1.17
N MET A 122 -25.80 6.41 -0.11
CA MET A 122 -25.55 5.29 -1.03
C MET A 122 -24.31 4.50 -0.63
N GLY A 123 -23.24 5.18 -0.22
CA GLY A 123 -22.03 4.55 0.29
C GLY A 123 -22.26 3.81 1.61
N LEU A 124 -22.90 4.44 2.58
CA LEU A 124 -23.24 3.77 3.85
C LEU A 124 -24.08 2.53 3.64
N LYS A 125 -25.06 2.57 2.73
CA LYS A 125 -25.86 1.39 2.36
C LYS A 125 -25.00 0.27 1.80
N ALA A 126 -24.08 0.55 0.86
CA ALA A 126 -23.19 -0.46 0.31
C ALA A 126 -22.27 -1.05 1.38
N ILE A 127 -21.80 -0.25 2.33
CA ILE A 127 -21.00 -0.69 3.46
C ILE A 127 -21.81 -1.59 4.40
N SER A 128 -23.03 -1.19 4.77
CA SER A 128 -23.91 -1.99 5.63
C SER A 128 -24.35 -3.32 5.01
N GLU A 129 -24.27 -3.43 3.69
CA GLU A 129 -24.50 -4.68 2.94
C GLU A 129 -23.25 -5.54 2.78
N GLY A 130 -22.10 -5.15 3.37
CA GLY A 130 -20.82 -5.87 3.28
C GLY A 130 -20.16 -5.83 1.91
N ARG A 131 -20.50 -4.86 1.07
CA ARG A 131 -20.00 -4.78 -0.32
C ARG A 131 -18.67 -4.10 -0.48
N LEU A 132 -18.15 -3.43 0.55
CA LEU A 132 -16.87 -2.73 0.54
C LEU A 132 -15.80 -3.51 1.31
N ALA A 133 -14.62 -3.65 0.71
CA ALA A 133 -13.39 -3.98 1.39
C ALA A 133 -12.39 -2.82 1.29
N VAL A 134 -11.46 -2.78 2.22
CA VAL A 134 -10.39 -1.78 2.27
C VAL A 134 -9.06 -2.46 2.00
N LEU A 135 -8.27 -1.91 1.10
CA LEU A 135 -6.96 -2.40 0.69
C LEU A 135 -5.89 -1.36 1.01
N LEU A 136 -5.03 -1.67 1.97
CA LEU A 136 -3.95 -0.79 2.39
C LEU A 136 -2.62 -1.22 1.77
N LEU A 137 -1.92 -0.28 1.14
CA LEU A 137 -0.55 -0.46 0.65
C LEU A 137 0.45 -0.03 1.73
N SER A 138 1.05 -0.99 2.43
CA SER A 138 1.90 -0.76 3.59
C SER A 138 3.22 -1.55 3.58
N GLY A 139 3.78 -1.82 2.38
CA GLY A 139 5.06 -2.54 2.23
C GLY A 139 6.30 -1.71 2.56
N GLY A 140 6.18 -0.40 2.73
CA GLY A 140 7.31 0.52 2.91
C GLY A 140 7.82 0.62 4.34
N GLN A 141 9.15 0.65 4.50
CA GLN A 141 9.81 0.99 5.76
C GLN A 141 9.87 2.51 5.98
N GLY A 142 9.98 2.91 7.26
CA GLY A 142 10.13 4.30 7.69
C GLY A 142 11.55 4.88 7.55
N THR A 143 12.41 4.33 6.70
CA THR A 143 13.83 4.69 6.63
C THR A 143 14.08 6.18 6.39
N ARG A 144 13.26 6.82 5.55
CA ARG A 144 13.32 8.28 5.34
C ARG A 144 12.84 9.09 6.54
N LEU A 145 12.12 8.47 7.48
CA LEU A 145 11.65 9.08 8.72
C LEU A 145 12.63 8.83 9.87
N GLY A 146 13.76 8.13 9.60
CA GLY A 146 14.75 7.76 10.60
C GLY A 146 14.36 6.54 11.44
N SER A 147 13.39 5.74 11.00
CA SER A 147 12.97 4.50 11.66
C SER A 147 13.15 3.28 10.75
N SER A 148 13.49 2.14 11.32
CA SER A 148 13.46 0.83 10.65
C SER A 148 12.07 0.20 10.64
N ASP A 149 11.15 0.73 11.45
CA ASP A 149 9.81 0.19 11.60
C ASP A 149 8.95 0.42 10.35
N PRO A 150 7.87 -0.36 10.17
CA PRO A 150 6.87 -0.07 9.16
C PRO A 150 6.30 1.35 9.32
N LYS A 151 6.09 2.04 8.20
CA LYS A 151 5.57 3.43 8.23
C LYS A 151 4.26 3.59 9.02
N GLY A 152 3.40 2.59 8.99
CA GLY A 152 2.12 2.64 9.69
C GLY A 152 2.23 2.68 11.22
N CYS A 153 3.36 2.21 11.76
CA CYS A 153 3.65 2.29 13.21
C CYS A 153 4.01 3.71 13.66
N PHE A 154 4.30 4.60 12.72
CA PHE A 154 4.80 5.95 13.03
C PHE A 154 3.68 6.84 13.58
N SER A 155 4.00 7.59 14.67
CA SER A 155 3.14 8.66 15.19
C SER A 155 3.61 10.00 14.66
N ILE A 156 2.70 10.80 14.13
CA ILE A 156 2.99 12.18 13.68
C ILE A 156 3.00 13.20 14.81
N GLY A 157 2.84 12.74 16.08
CA GLY A 157 2.87 13.59 17.26
C GLY A 157 1.58 14.34 17.53
N LEU A 158 0.41 13.77 17.18
CA LEU A 158 -0.89 14.28 17.63
C LEU A 158 -1.01 14.18 19.16
N PRO A 159 -1.88 14.98 19.81
CA PRO A 159 -2.13 14.92 21.25
C PRO A 159 -2.38 13.51 21.80
N SER A 160 -3.07 12.66 21.05
CA SER A 160 -3.32 11.26 21.39
C SER A 160 -2.09 10.36 21.33
N GLY A 161 -1.05 10.75 20.57
CA GLY A 161 0.11 9.92 20.27
C GLY A 161 -0.15 8.74 19.35
N LYS A 162 -1.36 8.62 18.77
CA LYS A 162 -1.76 7.50 17.91
C LYS A 162 -0.86 7.35 16.69
N SER A 163 -0.62 6.10 16.30
CA SER A 163 0.07 5.75 15.06
C SER A 163 -0.83 5.93 13.83
N LEU A 164 -0.24 5.97 12.64
CA LEU A 164 -1.01 6.02 11.40
C LEU A 164 -1.95 4.81 11.27
N PHE A 165 -1.52 3.59 11.66
CA PHE A 165 -2.39 2.42 11.68
C PHE A 165 -3.59 2.60 12.61
N GLN A 166 -3.37 3.11 13.83
CA GLN A 166 -4.45 3.33 14.78
C GLN A 166 -5.47 4.34 14.27
N LEU A 167 -5.02 5.46 13.71
CA LEU A 167 -5.92 6.46 13.11
C LEU A 167 -6.79 5.88 12.00
N GLN A 168 -6.21 5.00 11.16
CA GLN A 168 -6.94 4.35 10.07
C GLN A 168 -7.91 3.29 10.60
N ALA A 169 -7.51 2.47 11.57
CA ALA A 169 -8.37 1.49 12.22
C ALA A 169 -9.59 2.15 12.91
N GLU A 170 -9.36 3.24 13.62
CA GLU A 170 -10.45 3.99 14.28
C GLU A 170 -11.42 4.63 13.26
N ARG A 171 -10.93 5.06 12.08
CA ARG A 171 -11.80 5.50 10.97
C ARG A 171 -12.68 4.37 10.45
N ILE A 172 -12.14 3.16 10.29
CA ILE A 172 -12.92 1.97 9.91
C ILE A 172 -14.01 1.69 10.96
N LEU A 173 -13.63 1.66 12.25
CA LEU A 173 -14.59 1.46 13.35
C LEU A 173 -15.71 2.50 13.33
N ARG A 174 -15.37 3.77 13.09
CA ARG A 174 -16.37 4.83 13.04
C ARG A 174 -17.34 4.64 11.89
N ILE A 175 -16.85 4.34 10.70
CA ILE A 175 -17.70 4.10 9.52
C ILE A 175 -18.60 2.87 9.71
N GLN A 176 -18.09 1.80 10.29
CA GLN A 176 -18.91 0.62 10.63
C GLN A 176 -20.09 0.98 11.53
N ARG A 177 -19.85 1.82 12.54
CA ARG A 177 -20.92 2.31 13.44
C ARG A 177 -21.93 3.19 12.70
N LEU A 178 -21.48 4.11 11.85
CA LEU A 178 -22.37 4.96 11.05
C LEU A 178 -23.18 4.15 10.04
N ALA A 179 -22.59 3.11 9.44
CA ALA A 179 -23.30 2.22 8.55
C ALA A 179 -24.35 1.37 9.28
N ALA A 180 -24.03 0.85 10.48
CA ALA A 180 -24.98 0.13 11.31
C ALA A 180 -26.19 0.99 11.70
N GLN A 181 -25.97 2.23 12.13
CA GLN A 181 -27.05 3.19 12.46
C GLN A 181 -28.00 3.46 11.29
N SER A 182 -27.52 3.32 10.05
CA SER A 182 -28.33 3.48 8.85
C SER A 182 -29.05 2.17 8.42
N ASN A 183 -28.85 1.08 9.13
CA ASN A 183 -29.33 -0.27 8.80
C ASN A 183 -29.83 -1.03 10.04
N ASP A 184 -30.77 -0.44 10.75
CA ASP A 184 -31.42 -1.02 11.94
C ASP A 184 -30.41 -1.57 12.98
N ASP A 185 -29.31 -0.85 13.20
CA ASP A 185 -28.18 -1.20 14.07
C ASP A 185 -27.54 -2.57 13.77
N THR A 186 -27.74 -3.08 12.55
CA THR A 186 -27.08 -4.31 12.09
C THR A 186 -25.62 -4.01 11.74
N PHE A 187 -24.71 -4.56 12.53
CA PHE A 187 -23.28 -4.39 12.35
C PHE A 187 -22.74 -5.36 11.30
N VAL A 188 -22.04 -4.80 10.30
CA VAL A 188 -21.31 -5.57 9.28
C VAL A 188 -19.85 -5.11 9.25
N PRO A 189 -18.88 -6.00 9.47
CA PRO A 189 -17.48 -5.61 9.47
C PRO A 189 -16.99 -5.24 8.08
N ILE A 190 -16.14 -4.22 7.99
CA ILE A 190 -15.37 -3.89 6.79
C ILE A 190 -14.09 -4.71 6.83
N HIS A 191 -13.86 -5.59 5.87
CA HIS A 191 -12.63 -6.36 5.80
C HIS A 191 -11.47 -5.47 5.34
N TRP A 192 -10.38 -5.51 6.11
CA TRP A 192 -9.17 -4.73 5.89
C TRP A 192 -8.03 -5.63 5.43
N TYR A 193 -7.66 -5.55 4.16
CA TYR A 193 -6.55 -6.26 3.57
C TYR A 193 -5.32 -5.35 3.57
N ILE A 194 -4.26 -5.79 4.25
CA ILE A 194 -3.04 -5.00 4.47
C ILE A 194 -1.89 -5.65 3.72
N MET A 195 -1.46 -5.01 2.63
CA MET A 195 -0.26 -5.44 1.92
C MET A 195 0.98 -4.95 2.63
N THR A 196 1.79 -5.90 3.07
CA THR A 196 3.11 -5.71 3.65
C THR A 196 4.22 -6.08 2.63
N SER A 197 5.44 -6.14 3.08
CA SER A 197 6.57 -6.70 2.35
C SER A 197 7.32 -7.69 3.23
N PRO A 198 8.19 -8.55 2.68
CA PRO A 198 9.04 -9.43 3.51
C PRO A 198 9.86 -8.69 4.57
N PHE A 199 10.06 -7.38 4.40
CA PHE A 199 10.82 -6.54 5.34
C PHE A 199 9.97 -5.91 6.45
N THR A 200 8.65 -5.88 6.30
CA THR A 200 7.74 -5.16 7.21
C THR A 200 6.66 -6.04 7.81
N ASP A 201 6.46 -7.24 7.28
CA ASP A 201 5.33 -8.11 7.63
C ASP A 201 5.32 -8.50 9.12
N ASP A 202 6.39 -9.12 9.60
CA ASP A 202 6.49 -9.58 10.98
C ASP A 202 6.30 -8.42 11.99
N ALA A 203 6.96 -7.29 11.75
CA ALA A 203 6.84 -6.11 12.60
C ALA A 203 5.43 -5.52 12.56
N THR A 204 4.77 -5.52 11.39
CA THR A 204 3.39 -5.04 11.25
C THR A 204 2.41 -5.94 11.99
N CYS A 205 2.47 -7.26 11.79
CA CYS A 205 1.61 -8.22 12.47
C CYS A 205 1.73 -8.12 14.00
N LYS A 206 2.97 -8.12 14.52
CA LYS A 206 3.23 -7.96 15.95
C LYS A 206 2.71 -6.63 16.51
N PHE A 207 2.81 -5.56 15.73
CA PHE A 207 2.29 -4.26 16.14
C PHE A 207 0.77 -4.28 16.28
N PHE A 208 0.04 -4.89 15.34
CA PHE A 208 -1.40 -5.06 15.44
C PHE A 208 -1.80 -5.94 16.61
N GLU A 209 -1.17 -7.09 16.78
CA GLU A 209 -1.40 -8.02 17.91
C GLU A 209 -1.20 -7.33 19.26
N SER A 210 -0.07 -6.62 19.43
CA SER A 210 0.27 -5.93 20.68
C SER A 210 -0.68 -4.78 21.04
N HIS A 211 -1.39 -4.23 20.04
CA HIS A 211 -2.40 -3.18 20.22
C HIS A 211 -3.84 -3.68 20.11
N GLY A 212 -4.05 -5.01 20.18
CA GLY A 212 -5.40 -5.60 20.11
C GLY A 212 -6.17 -5.20 18.86
N TYR A 213 -5.49 -5.14 17.71
CA TYR A 213 -6.05 -4.70 16.41
C TYR A 213 -6.76 -3.35 16.49
N PHE A 214 -6.39 -2.51 17.45
CA PHE A 214 -6.99 -1.18 17.69
C PHE A 214 -8.52 -1.20 17.90
N GLY A 215 -9.05 -2.32 18.40
CA GLY A 215 -10.48 -2.53 18.61
C GLY A 215 -11.25 -3.10 17.42
N LEU A 216 -10.59 -3.36 16.31
CA LEU A 216 -11.15 -4.17 15.22
C LEU A 216 -11.14 -5.66 15.60
N ASP A 217 -12.05 -6.42 15.01
CA ASP A 217 -12.00 -7.88 15.11
C ASP A 217 -10.77 -8.38 14.29
N ALA A 218 -9.99 -9.29 14.89
CA ALA A 218 -8.82 -9.85 14.22
C ALA A 218 -9.19 -10.56 12.90
N ASP A 219 -10.38 -11.20 12.84
CA ASP A 219 -10.84 -11.93 11.66
C ASP A 219 -11.21 -11.00 10.48
N GLN A 220 -11.39 -9.69 10.72
CA GLN A 220 -11.61 -8.72 9.65
C GLN A 220 -10.30 -8.13 9.08
N VAL A 221 -9.12 -8.45 9.67
CA VAL A 221 -7.83 -7.95 9.23
C VAL A 221 -7.01 -9.07 8.61
N THR A 222 -6.63 -8.91 7.36
CA THR A 222 -5.84 -9.90 6.62
C THR A 222 -4.52 -9.28 6.15
N PHE A 223 -3.39 -9.84 6.60
CA PHE A 223 -2.07 -9.45 6.12
C PHE A 223 -1.65 -10.33 4.95
N PHE A 224 -0.99 -9.74 3.97
CA PHE A 224 -0.39 -10.46 2.85
C PHE A 224 0.80 -9.69 2.31
N GLN A 225 1.77 -10.40 1.73
CA GLN A 225 3.02 -9.79 1.31
C GLN A 225 3.04 -9.54 -0.19
N GLN A 226 3.55 -8.38 -0.60
CA GLN A 226 3.95 -8.15 -1.98
C GLN A 226 5.16 -9.01 -2.35
N GLY A 227 5.33 -9.27 -3.64
CA GLY A 227 6.45 -10.02 -4.17
C GLY A 227 7.77 -9.25 -4.11
N THR A 228 8.85 -9.98 -4.36
CA THR A 228 10.17 -9.40 -4.59
C THR A 228 10.72 -9.88 -5.93
N LEU A 229 11.52 -9.04 -6.58
CA LEU A 229 12.24 -9.38 -7.80
C LEU A 229 13.74 -9.19 -7.57
N PRO A 230 14.59 -9.99 -8.25
CA PRO A 230 16.01 -9.74 -8.28
C PRO A 230 16.32 -8.35 -8.86
N CYS A 231 17.25 -7.64 -8.24
CA CYS A 231 17.83 -6.45 -8.83
C CYS A 231 18.77 -6.87 -9.98
N VAL A 232 18.79 -6.07 -11.03
CA VAL A 232 19.58 -6.41 -12.23
C VAL A 232 20.56 -5.31 -12.61
N SER A 233 21.67 -5.70 -13.21
CA SER A 233 22.64 -4.80 -13.84
C SER A 233 22.03 -4.11 -15.07
N LYS A 234 22.77 -3.18 -15.66
CA LYS A 234 22.38 -2.52 -16.92
C LYS A 234 22.23 -3.49 -18.10
N ASP A 235 22.88 -4.66 -18.00
CA ASP A 235 22.80 -5.72 -19.01
C ASP A 235 21.74 -6.78 -18.70
N GLY A 236 20.92 -6.58 -17.64
CA GLY A 236 19.87 -7.50 -17.24
C GLY A 236 20.32 -8.73 -16.46
N ARG A 237 21.56 -8.74 -15.96
CA ARG A 237 22.11 -9.82 -15.12
C ARG A 237 21.75 -9.61 -13.67
N PHE A 238 21.51 -10.69 -12.94
CA PHE A 238 21.22 -10.62 -11.52
C PHE A 238 22.41 -10.06 -10.73
N ILE A 239 22.13 -9.22 -9.75
CA ILE A 239 23.13 -8.67 -8.83
C ILE A 239 23.16 -9.54 -7.59
N MET A 240 24.34 -10.03 -7.20
CA MET A 240 24.55 -10.74 -5.94
C MET A 240 24.79 -9.73 -4.83
N GLU A 241 23.97 -9.78 -3.75
CA GLU A 241 24.15 -8.96 -2.54
C GLU A 241 25.34 -9.46 -1.72
N THR A 242 25.41 -10.78 -1.55
CA THR A 242 26.52 -11.53 -0.94
C THR A 242 26.86 -12.71 -1.85
N PRO A 243 27.99 -13.41 -1.65
CA PRO A 243 28.34 -14.56 -2.48
C PRO A 243 27.27 -15.66 -2.60
N ASN A 244 26.38 -15.75 -1.61
CA ASN A 244 25.33 -16.77 -1.53
C ASN A 244 23.89 -16.23 -1.63
N LYS A 245 23.70 -14.91 -1.90
CA LYS A 245 22.39 -14.28 -1.85
C LYS A 245 22.20 -13.27 -2.97
N LEU A 246 21.07 -13.35 -3.66
CA LEU A 246 20.65 -12.37 -4.65
C LEU A 246 20.23 -11.05 -4.01
N ALA A 247 20.61 -9.92 -4.59
CA ALA A 247 20.04 -8.63 -4.25
C ALA A 247 18.59 -8.60 -4.73
N ARG A 248 17.64 -8.47 -3.79
CA ARG A 248 16.20 -8.43 -4.08
C ARG A 248 15.60 -7.12 -3.62
N ALA A 249 14.58 -6.69 -4.30
CA ALA A 249 13.76 -5.54 -3.93
C ALA A 249 12.28 -5.88 -4.06
N PRO A 250 11.42 -5.23 -3.27
CA PRO A 250 9.98 -5.28 -3.51
C PRO A 250 9.65 -4.89 -4.95
N ASP A 251 8.66 -5.55 -5.52
CA ASP A 251 8.23 -5.39 -6.93
C ASP A 251 7.37 -4.14 -7.19
N GLY A 252 7.38 -3.20 -6.25
CA GLY A 252 6.58 -1.98 -6.27
C GLY A 252 5.18 -2.17 -5.67
N ASN A 253 4.47 -1.06 -5.43
CA ASN A 253 3.12 -1.14 -4.85
C ASN A 253 2.08 -1.75 -5.82
N GLY A 254 2.37 -1.81 -7.12
CA GLY A 254 1.59 -2.55 -8.11
C GLY A 254 1.74 -4.07 -8.02
N GLY A 255 2.75 -4.57 -7.29
CA GLY A 255 2.86 -5.98 -6.92
C GLY A 255 1.64 -6.50 -6.16
N VAL A 256 0.79 -5.59 -5.66
CA VAL A 256 -0.49 -5.92 -5.02
C VAL A 256 -1.38 -6.81 -5.89
N TYR A 257 -1.42 -6.59 -7.20
CA TYR A 257 -2.27 -7.35 -8.11
C TYR A 257 -1.89 -8.83 -8.18
N SER A 258 -0.60 -9.11 -8.36
CA SER A 258 -0.10 -10.48 -8.35
C SER A 258 -0.16 -11.11 -6.96
N ALA A 259 0.06 -10.33 -5.89
CA ALA A 259 -0.05 -10.80 -4.51
C ALA A 259 -1.49 -11.19 -4.13
N LEU A 260 -2.48 -10.37 -4.47
CA LEU A 260 -3.90 -10.69 -4.25
C LEU A 260 -4.31 -11.97 -4.98
N LYS A 261 -3.85 -12.16 -6.21
CA LYS A 261 -4.13 -13.35 -7.01
C LYS A 261 -3.45 -14.59 -6.43
N SER A 262 -2.15 -14.54 -6.17
CA SER A 262 -1.38 -15.69 -5.65
C SER A 262 -1.85 -16.14 -4.27
N SER A 263 -2.27 -15.21 -3.43
CA SER A 263 -2.84 -15.48 -2.09
C SER A 263 -4.33 -15.83 -2.12
N LYS A 264 -4.96 -15.91 -3.30
CA LYS A 264 -6.41 -16.20 -3.49
C LYS A 264 -7.33 -15.23 -2.74
N LEU A 265 -6.87 -14.01 -2.49
CA LEU A 265 -7.65 -13.01 -1.75
C LEU A 265 -8.77 -12.41 -2.61
N LEU A 266 -8.63 -12.38 -3.93
CA LEU A 266 -9.71 -11.97 -4.83
C LEU A 266 -10.91 -12.92 -4.74
N GLU A 267 -10.66 -14.23 -4.63
CA GLU A 267 -11.69 -15.26 -4.41
C GLU A 267 -12.30 -15.17 -3.00
N ASP A 268 -11.48 -14.84 -1.98
CA ASP A 268 -11.98 -14.61 -0.62
C ASP A 268 -12.91 -13.40 -0.58
N MET A 269 -12.52 -12.27 -1.17
CA MET A 269 -13.37 -11.09 -1.29
C MET A 269 -14.70 -11.41 -2.00
N ALA A 270 -14.65 -12.17 -3.10
CA ALA A 270 -15.85 -12.56 -3.83
C ALA A 270 -16.81 -13.44 -2.98
N LYS A 271 -16.26 -14.39 -2.22
CA LYS A 271 -17.04 -15.24 -1.30
C LYS A 271 -17.70 -14.44 -0.18
N ARG A 272 -17.07 -13.36 0.28
CA ARG A 272 -17.61 -12.44 1.27
C ARG A 272 -18.65 -11.47 0.70
N GLY A 273 -18.90 -11.48 -0.60
CA GLY A 273 -19.85 -10.58 -1.27
C GLY A 273 -19.30 -9.18 -1.57
N VAL A 274 -18.00 -8.98 -1.43
CA VAL A 274 -17.31 -7.71 -1.75
C VAL A 274 -17.48 -7.41 -3.24
N ARG A 275 -17.78 -6.16 -3.56
CA ARG A 275 -17.89 -5.64 -4.93
C ARG A 275 -16.97 -4.46 -5.20
N TYR A 276 -16.65 -3.70 -4.15
CA TYR A 276 -15.89 -2.46 -4.23
C TYR A 276 -14.67 -2.53 -3.32
N ILE A 277 -13.55 -1.99 -3.77
CA ILE A 277 -12.31 -1.98 -3.02
C ILE A 277 -11.81 -0.53 -2.93
N ASP A 278 -11.74 0.00 -1.70
CA ASP A 278 -11.10 1.27 -1.38
C ASP A 278 -9.60 1.03 -1.15
N CYS A 279 -8.76 1.54 -2.05
CA CYS A 279 -7.32 1.28 -2.04
C CYS A 279 -6.53 2.56 -1.79
N TYR A 280 -5.64 2.53 -0.79
CA TYR A 280 -4.84 3.71 -0.42
C TYR A 280 -3.47 3.34 0.16
N GLY A 281 -2.56 4.35 0.20
CA GLY A 281 -1.23 4.24 0.82
C GLY A 281 -1.24 4.62 2.30
N VAL A 282 -0.39 3.96 3.08
CA VAL A 282 -0.31 4.11 4.55
C VAL A 282 0.12 5.49 5.02
N ASP A 283 0.78 6.25 4.18
CA ASP A 283 1.50 7.48 4.55
C ASP A 283 0.65 8.77 4.53
N ASN A 284 -0.63 8.69 4.19
CA ASN A 284 -1.52 9.84 4.21
C ASN A 284 -2.28 9.94 5.55
N ALA A 285 -1.91 10.90 6.39
CA ALA A 285 -2.52 11.10 7.72
C ALA A 285 -3.99 11.56 7.65
N LEU A 286 -4.42 12.19 6.54
CA LEU A 286 -5.80 12.65 6.32
C LEU A 286 -6.66 11.70 5.49
N VAL A 287 -6.19 10.48 5.18
CA VAL A 287 -6.96 9.54 4.37
C VAL A 287 -8.35 9.29 4.98
N ARG A 288 -9.39 9.47 4.19
CA ARG A 288 -10.75 9.07 4.55
C ARG A 288 -10.95 7.61 4.16
N VAL A 289 -10.57 6.70 5.07
CA VAL A 289 -10.68 5.25 4.86
C VAL A 289 -12.14 4.84 4.77
N ALA A 290 -12.50 4.07 3.75
CA ALA A 290 -13.87 3.61 3.50
C ALA A 290 -14.87 4.79 3.34
N ASP A 291 -14.48 5.84 2.62
CA ASP A 291 -15.27 7.06 2.46
C ASP A 291 -16.62 6.80 1.78
N PRO A 292 -17.76 6.95 2.50
CA PRO A 292 -19.07 6.71 1.93
C PRO A 292 -19.41 7.66 0.77
N THR A 293 -18.93 8.90 0.81
CA THR A 293 -19.17 9.87 -0.27
C THR A 293 -18.46 9.45 -1.56
N PHE A 294 -17.20 9.01 -1.45
CA PHE A 294 -16.45 8.55 -2.61
C PHE A 294 -17.01 7.22 -3.16
N LEU A 295 -17.38 6.30 -2.27
CA LEU A 295 -18.04 5.05 -2.67
C LEU A 295 -19.38 5.32 -3.36
N GLY A 296 -20.22 6.19 -2.81
CA GLY A 296 -21.49 6.57 -3.41
C GLY A 296 -21.32 7.25 -4.76
N TYR A 297 -20.34 8.15 -4.89
CA TYR A 297 -19.95 8.74 -6.17
C TYR A 297 -19.53 7.66 -7.19
N PHE A 298 -18.69 6.72 -6.78
CA PHE A 298 -18.20 5.64 -7.61
C PHE A 298 -19.34 4.75 -8.14
N ILE A 299 -20.27 4.39 -7.25
CA ILE A 299 -21.49 3.63 -7.62
C ILE A 299 -22.37 4.41 -8.57
N ASP A 300 -22.60 5.69 -8.28
CA ASP A 300 -23.44 6.58 -9.12
C ASP A 300 -22.87 6.77 -10.53
N LYS A 301 -21.54 6.80 -10.67
CA LYS A 301 -20.85 6.87 -11.97
C LYS A 301 -20.86 5.54 -12.72
N GLY A 302 -21.00 4.41 -12.05
CA GLY A 302 -21.02 3.09 -12.68
C GLY A 302 -19.74 2.75 -13.44
N VAL A 303 -18.58 3.20 -12.95
CA VAL A 303 -17.28 3.00 -13.59
C VAL A 303 -16.52 1.83 -12.98
N ALA A 304 -15.53 1.30 -13.69
CA ALA A 304 -14.70 0.19 -13.23
C ALA A 304 -13.61 0.63 -12.24
N SER A 305 -13.13 1.86 -12.38
CA SER A 305 -12.12 2.45 -11.51
C SER A 305 -12.40 3.94 -11.26
N ALA A 306 -11.94 4.45 -10.13
CA ALA A 306 -11.93 5.88 -9.85
C ALA A 306 -10.71 6.26 -9.02
N ALA A 307 -10.33 7.52 -9.08
CA ALA A 307 -9.31 8.09 -8.21
C ALA A 307 -9.76 9.44 -7.66
N LYS A 308 -9.51 9.66 -6.37
CA LYS A 308 -9.48 11.02 -5.84
C LYS A 308 -8.21 11.71 -6.32
N VAL A 309 -8.33 12.95 -6.72
CA VAL A 309 -7.23 13.79 -7.15
C VAL A 309 -7.21 15.10 -6.37
N VAL A 310 -6.03 15.65 -6.19
CA VAL A 310 -5.84 17.03 -5.71
C VAL A 310 -5.07 17.81 -6.75
N ARG A 311 -5.22 19.13 -6.74
CA ARG A 311 -4.41 19.96 -7.65
C ARG A 311 -2.96 19.98 -7.20
N LYS A 312 -2.05 19.89 -8.16
CA LYS A 312 -0.63 20.10 -7.94
C LYS A 312 -0.39 21.48 -7.32
N ALA A 313 0.31 21.53 -6.19
CA ALA A 313 0.45 22.76 -5.41
C ALA A 313 1.42 23.75 -6.05
N TYR A 314 2.48 23.25 -6.71
CA TYR A 314 3.50 24.03 -7.41
C TYR A 314 4.15 23.18 -8.51
N PRO A 315 4.78 23.80 -9.52
CA PRO A 315 5.30 23.08 -10.69
C PRO A 315 6.27 21.94 -10.36
N GLN A 316 7.15 22.10 -9.39
CA GLN A 316 8.19 21.13 -9.02
C GLN A 316 7.75 20.12 -7.95
N GLU A 317 6.48 20.12 -7.57
CA GLU A 317 5.98 19.14 -6.59
C GLU A 317 6.22 17.70 -7.08
N LYS A 318 6.85 16.90 -6.24
CA LYS A 318 7.20 15.50 -6.55
C LYS A 318 6.02 14.58 -6.38
N VAL A 319 5.08 14.67 -7.31
CA VAL A 319 3.87 13.86 -7.36
C VAL A 319 3.56 13.49 -8.81
N GLY A 320 3.13 12.25 -9.05
CA GLY A 320 2.64 11.81 -10.35
C GLY A 320 1.33 12.51 -10.71
N VAL A 321 1.07 12.72 -11.99
CA VAL A 321 -0.14 13.39 -12.48
C VAL A 321 -0.92 12.50 -13.44
N PHE A 322 -2.24 12.59 -13.40
CA PHE A 322 -3.10 11.94 -14.39
C PHE A 322 -2.99 12.64 -15.74
N VAL A 323 -2.84 11.83 -16.78
CA VAL A 323 -2.72 12.21 -18.18
C VAL A 323 -3.52 11.25 -19.05
N ARG A 324 -3.74 11.61 -20.33
CA ARG A 324 -4.18 10.66 -21.35
C ARG A 324 -3.01 10.23 -22.20
N ARG A 325 -2.90 8.93 -22.50
CA ARG A 325 -1.91 8.40 -23.44
C ARG A 325 -2.54 8.30 -24.84
N GLY A 326 -2.06 9.18 -25.74
CA GLY A 326 -2.65 9.35 -27.06
C GLY A 326 -3.94 10.17 -27.04
N ARG A 327 -4.36 10.63 -28.21
CA ARG A 327 -5.49 11.53 -28.38
C ARG A 327 -6.81 10.87 -27.97
N GLY A 328 -7.39 11.35 -26.84
CA GLY A 328 -8.58 10.75 -26.26
C GLY A 328 -8.36 9.34 -25.69
N GLY A 329 -7.10 8.92 -25.51
CA GLY A 329 -6.72 7.59 -25.04
C GLY A 329 -7.00 7.34 -23.55
N PRO A 330 -6.59 6.17 -23.04
CA PRO A 330 -6.83 5.79 -21.66
C PRO A 330 -6.12 6.74 -20.67
N LEU A 331 -6.70 6.83 -19.48
CA LEU A 331 -6.04 7.53 -18.37
C LEU A 331 -4.80 6.73 -17.92
N ALA A 332 -3.76 7.45 -17.62
CA ALA A 332 -2.52 6.92 -17.04
C ALA A 332 -2.00 7.92 -16.02
N VAL A 333 -1.08 7.50 -15.18
CA VAL A 333 -0.31 8.39 -14.33
C VAL A 333 1.09 8.53 -14.92
N LEU A 334 1.55 9.77 -15.05
CA LEU A 334 2.92 10.11 -15.41
C LEU A 334 3.65 10.50 -14.12
N GLU A 335 4.66 9.72 -13.74
CA GLU A 335 5.45 10.02 -12.56
C GLU A 335 6.30 11.29 -12.78
N TYR A 336 6.54 12.01 -11.68
CA TYR A 336 7.32 13.26 -11.73
C TYR A 336 8.74 13.07 -12.30
N SER A 337 9.30 11.87 -12.16
CA SER A 337 10.63 11.50 -12.70
C SER A 337 10.60 11.24 -14.21
N GLU A 338 9.43 11.02 -14.78
CA GLU A 338 9.21 10.76 -16.21
C GLU A 338 8.73 12.03 -16.96
N MET A 339 8.34 13.06 -16.21
CA MET A 339 7.85 14.33 -16.79
C MET A 339 9.00 15.14 -17.37
N ASP A 340 8.83 15.64 -18.60
CA ASP A 340 9.71 16.67 -19.14
C ASP A 340 9.59 17.95 -18.26
N PRO A 341 10.71 18.56 -17.85
CA PRO A 341 10.68 19.78 -17.05
C PRO A 341 9.85 20.92 -17.64
N SER A 342 9.76 21.02 -18.97
CA SER A 342 8.94 22.02 -19.64
C SER A 342 7.45 21.79 -19.40
N MET A 343 6.96 20.55 -19.38
CA MET A 343 5.58 20.21 -19.11
C MET A 343 5.14 20.63 -17.70
N THR A 344 6.06 20.60 -16.74
CA THR A 344 5.73 20.97 -15.35
C THR A 344 5.36 22.46 -15.22
N LEU A 345 5.82 23.29 -16.13
CA LEU A 345 5.61 24.74 -16.14
C LEU A 345 4.46 25.17 -17.07
N GLU A 346 3.92 24.25 -17.87
CA GLU A 346 2.84 24.60 -18.79
C GLU A 346 1.58 25.08 -18.06
N ILE A 347 1.06 26.21 -18.52
CA ILE A 347 -0.16 26.85 -17.99
C ILE A 347 -1.28 26.74 -18.99
N ASN A 348 -2.45 26.37 -18.50
CA ASN A 348 -3.70 26.46 -19.27
C ASN A 348 -4.04 27.95 -19.45
N GLN A 349 -4.03 28.44 -20.68
CA GLN A 349 -4.23 29.84 -21.02
C GLN A 349 -5.61 30.38 -20.64
N THR A 350 -6.61 29.50 -20.52
CA THR A 350 -7.96 29.88 -20.13
C THR A 350 -8.13 30.04 -18.64
N THR A 351 -7.50 29.15 -17.86
CA THR A 351 -7.70 29.11 -16.39
C THR A 351 -6.56 29.75 -15.61
N GLY A 352 -5.40 30.00 -16.24
CA GLY A 352 -4.19 30.45 -15.57
C GLY A 352 -3.56 29.42 -14.62
N ARG A 353 -4.03 28.17 -14.63
CA ARG A 353 -3.56 27.08 -13.77
C ARG A 353 -2.61 26.16 -14.51
N LEU A 354 -1.84 25.34 -13.75
CA LEU A 354 -0.99 24.32 -14.34
C LEU A 354 -1.82 23.40 -15.26
N ARG A 355 -1.30 23.11 -16.43
CA ARG A 355 -1.95 22.28 -17.44
C ARG A 355 -2.01 20.82 -17.03
N TYR A 356 -0.94 20.31 -16.41
CA TYR A 356 -0.81 18.95 -15.84
C TYR A 356 -0.93 19.05 -14.33
N CYS A 357 -2.13 19.15 -13.79
CA CYS A 357 -2.40 19.52 -12.41
C CYS A 357 -3.07 18.44 -11.55
N TRP A 358 -3.61 17.38 -12.14
CA TRP A 358 -4.38 16.37 -11.39
C TRP A 358 -3.45 15.34 -10.74
N SER A 359 -3.05 15.61 -9.50
CA SER A 359 -2.11 14.77 -8.78
C SER A 359 -2.71 13.43 -8.39
N ASN A 360 -1.96 12.36 -8.64
CA ASN A 360 -2.25 11.05 -8.09
C ASN A 360 -1.77 10.98 -6.65
N VAL A 361 -2.69 10.86 -5.71
CA VAL A 361 -2.41 10.82 -4.27
C VAL A 361 -2.67 9.44 -3.67
N CYS A 362 -2.78 8.41 -4.52
CA CYS A 362 -3.02 7.02 -4.14
C CYS A 362 -4.28 6.83 -3.27
N LEU A 363 -5.39 7.41 -3.72
CA LEU A 363 -6.73 7.23 -3.17
C LEU A 363 -7.61 6.70 -4.30
N HIS A 364 -7.75 5.38 -4.40
CA HIS A 364 -8.36 4.71 -5.54
C HIS A 364 -9.57 3.89 -5.11
N MET A 365 -10.54 3.77 -6.01
CA MET A 365 -11.68 2.86 -5.88
C MET A 365 -11.74 1.96 -7.10
N PHE A 366 -11.92 0.67 -6.87
CA PHE A 366 -12.00 -0.35 -7.92
C PHE A 366 -13.22 -1.24 -7.72
N THR A 367 -13.79 -1.74 -8.83
CA THR A 367 -14.66 -2.91 -8.74
C THR A 367 -13.81 -4.18 -8.58
N LEU A 368 -14.33 -5.19 -7.88
CA LEU A 368 -13.63 -6.48 -7.74
C LEU A 368 -13.42 -7.16 -9.10
N ASP A 369 -14.39 -7.06 -10.00
CA ASP A 369 -14.29 -7.61 -11.36
C ASP A 369 -13.12 -6.98 -12.13
N PHE A 370 -12.96 -5.67 -12.01
CA PHE A 370 -11.85 -4.95 -12.63
C PHE A 370 -10.50 -5.38 -12.04
N LEU A 371 -10.38 -5.53 -10.72
CA LEU A 371 -9.15 -6.03 -10.10
C LEU A 371 -8.77 -7.42 -10.60
N ASN A 372 -9.75 -8.31 -10.78
CA ASN A 372 -9.51 -9.62 -11.38
C ASN A 372 -8.96 -9.50 -12.82
N GLN A 373 -9.52 -8.64 -13.63
CA GLN A 373 -9.06 -8.40 -15.01
C GLN A 373 -7.63 -7.82 -15.04
N VAL A 374 -7.35 -6.83 -14.21
CA VAL A 374 -6.03 -6.19 -14.12
C VAL A 374 -4.96 -7.18 -13.65
N ALA A 375 -5.24 -8.00 -12.65
CA ALA A 375 -4.30 -8.99 -12.14
C ALA A 375 -3.85 -9.98 -13.24
N HIS A 376 -4.75 -10.32 -14.18
CA HIS A 376 -4.43 -11.16 -15.33
C HIS A 376 -3.71 -10.39 -16.46
N GLY A 377 -4.12 -9.16 -16.74
CA GLY A 377 -3.54 -8.33 -17.79
C GLY A 377 -2.10 -7.94 -17.51
N LEU A 378 -1.83 -7.42 -16.33
CA LEU A 378 -0.48 -7.02 -15.91
C LEU A 378 0.50 -8.18 -15.86
N GLU A 379 0.04 -9.37 -15.45
CA GLU A 379 0.87 -10.58 -15.47
C GLU A 379 1.27 -10.97 -16.90
N LYS A 380 0.35 -10.83 -17.87
CA LYS A 380 0.60 -11.13 -19.28
C LYS A 380 1.57 -10.15 -19.92
N ASP A 381 1.38 -8.86 -19.69
CA ASP A 381 2.17 -7.81 -20.33
C ASP A 381 3.58 -7.73 -19.76
N SER A 382 3.75 -8.04 -18.48
CA SER A 382 5.06 -8.13 -17.79
C SER A 382 5.94 -6.88 -17.93
N ILE A 383 5.34 -5.69 -18.04
CA ILE A 383 6.06 -4.41 -18.14
C ILE A 383 6.22 -3.82 -16.75
N TYR A 384 7.49 -3.55 -16.38
CA TYR A 384 7.86 -2.94 -15.11
C TYR A 384 8.64 -1.65 -15.36
N HIS A 385 8.48 -0.69 -14.47
CA HIS A 385 9.28 0.51 -14.46
C HIS A 385 10.69 0.20 -13.95
N LEU A 386 11.69 0.77 -14.62
CA LEU A 386 13.09 0.58 -14.25
C LEU A 386 13.57 1.76 -13.39
N ALA A 387 13.76 1.50 -12.11
CA ALA A 387 14.27 2.49 -11.16
C ALA A 387 15.78 2.29 -10.94
N GLU A 388 16.61 3.20 -11.49
CA GLU A 388 18.06 3.15 -11.27
C GLU A 388 18.38 3.47 -9.81
N LYS A 389 19.07 2.57 -9.13
CA LYS A 389 19.41 2.66 -7.72
C LYS A 389 20.80 2.14 -7.44
N LYS A 390 21.37 2.61 -6.34
CA LYS A 390 22.57 2.04 -5.76
C LYS A 390 22.16 0.75 -5.03
N ILE A 391 22.61 -0.39 -5.54
CA ILE A 391 22.25 -1.75 -5.06
C ILE A 391 23.43 -2.30 -4.26
N PRO A 392 23.21 -2.86 -3.06
CA PRO A 392 24.24 -3.62 -2.34
C PRO A 392 24.71 -4.80 -3.19
N SER A 393 26.03 -5.01 -3.24
CA SER A 393 26.62 -6.10 -4.01
C SER A 393 27.83 -6.67 -3.31
N VAL A 394 28.30 -7.83 -3.75
CA VAL A 394 29.53 -8.50 -3.25
C VAL A 394 30.78 -7.60 -3.26
N HIS A 395 30.77 -6.55 -4.08
CA HIS A 395 31.86 -5.55 -4.18
C HIS A 395 31.51 -4.22 -3.47
N GLY A 396 30.59 -4.25 -2.52
CA GLY A 396 30.08 -3.10 -1.79
C GLY A 396 28.76 -2.60 -2.39
N HIS A 397 28.79 -1.74 -3.40
CA HIS A 397 27.57 -1.24 -4.07
C HIS A 397 27.82 -1.08 -5.57
N THR A 398 26.78 -1.36 -6.35
CA THR A 398 26.77 -1.12 -7.79
C THR A 398 25.52 -0.36 -8.21
N MET A 399 25.59 0.36 -9.33
CA MET A 399 24.39 0.93 -9.96
C MET A 399 23.67 -0.16 -10.74
N GLY A 400 22.38 -0.28 -10.49
CA GLY A 400 21.53 -1.28 -11.12
C GLY A 400 20.07 -0.86 -11.14
N TRP A 401 19.23 -1.73 -11.69
CA TRP A 401 17.80 -1.51 -11.82
C TRP A 401 17.01 -2.29 -10.79
N LYS A 402 16.07 -1.61 -10.13
CA LYS A 402 14.91 -2.23 -9.48
C LYS A 402 13.77 -2.26 -10.47
N LEU A 403 13.06 -3.38 -10.50
CA LEU A 403 11.89 -3.60 -11.35
C LEU A 403 10.65 -3.38 -10.50
N GLU A 404 9.88 -2.34 -10.80
CA GLU A 404 8.74 -1.91 -9.98
C GLU A 404 7.48 -1.77 -10.84
N GLN A 405 6.36 -2.32 -10.39
CA GLN A 405 5.02 -1.98 -10.88
C GLN A 405 4.39 -0.98 -9.93
N PHE A 406 3.54 -0.10 -10.47
CA PHE A 406 2.80 0.84 -9.66
C PHE A 406 1.30 0.53 -9.66
N ILE A 407 0.66 0.80 -8.52
CA ILE A 407 -0.79 0.59 -8.36
C ILE A 407 -1.61 1.29 -9.46
N PHE A 408 -1.15 2.43 -9.93
CA PHE A 408 -1.82 3.23 -10.95
C PHE A 408 -1.64 2.72 -12.38
N ASP A 409 -0.76 1.73 -12.63
CA ASP A 409 -0.63 1.10 -13.96
C ASP A 409 -1.94 0.47 -14.41
N ALA A 410 -2.79 0.08 -13.44
CA ALA A 410 -4.13 -0.43 -13.68
C ALA A 410 -5.02 0.51 -14.50
N PHE A 411 -4.88 1.83 -14.36
CA PHE A 411 -5.78 2.76 -15.06
C PHE A 411 -5.69 2.66 -16.58
N THR A 412 -4.56 2.24 -17.12
CA THR A 412 -4.38 2.01 -18.57
C THR A 412 -5.22 0.84 -19.10
N TYR A 413 -5.63 -0.07 -18.22
CA TYR A 413 -6.47 -1.23 -18.55
C TYR A 413 -7.96 -0.97 -18.25
N SER A 414 -8.28 0.16 -17.61
CA SER A 414 -9.66 0.41 -17.20
C SER A 414 -10.54 0.80 -18.38
N PRO A 415 -11.68 0.12 -18.58
CA PRO A 415 -12.64 0.47 -19.60
C PRO A 415 -13.34 1.80 -19.29
N SER A 416 -13.38 2.19 -18.03
CA SER A 416 -13.99 3.44 -17.57
C SER A 416 -13.37 3.90 -16.25
N THR A 417 -12.92 5.15 -16.22
CA THR A 417 -12.30 5.75 -15.04
C THR A 417 -12.91 7.10 -14.76
N ALA A 418 -13.28 7.35 -13.50
CA ALA A 418 -13.72 8.65 -13.03
C ALA A 418 -12.65 9.30 -12.12
N LEU A 419 -12.45 10.60 -12.28
CA LEU A 419 -11.59 11.40 -11.39
C LEU A 419 -12.48 12.32 -10.55
N PHE A 420 -12.15 12.37 -9.25
CA PHE A 420 -12.89 13.11 -8.25
C PHE A 420 -11.96 14.06 -7.50
N GLU A 421 -12.02 15.36 -7.82
CA GLU A 421 -11.22 16.38 -7.11
C GLU A 421 -11.75 16.56 -5.69
N VAL A 422 -10.83 16.43 -4.74
CA VAL A 422 -11.06 16.67 -3.32
C VAL A 422 -10.17 17.81 -2.81
N LEU A 423 -10.51 18.36 -1.65
CA LEU A 423 -9.70 19.39 -1.01
C LEU A 423 -8.45 18.78 -0.41
N ARG A 424 -7.27 19.27 -0.83
CA ARG A 424 -5.97 18.83 -0.33
C ARG A 424 -5.90 18.91 1.20
N GLU A 425 -6.32 20.03 1.77
CA GLU A 425 -6.31 20.30 3.20
C GLU A 425 -7.28 19.46 4.04
N GLU A 426 -8.12 18.66 3.39
CA GLU A 426 -9.05 17.75 4.05
C GLU A 426 -8.70 16.27 3.88
N GLU A 427 -7.99 15.93 2.79
CA GLU A 427 -7.79 14.53 2.46
C GLU A 427 -6.36 14.13 2.11
N PHE A 428 -5.41 15.09 2.10
CA PHE A 428 -4.03 14.77 1.73
C PHE A 428 -2.98 15.43 2.63
N ALA A 429 -2.42 14.65 3.53
CA ALA A 429 -1.31 15.03 4.42
C ALA A 429 -0.25 13.92 4.44
N PRO A 430 0.60 13.85 3.40
CA PRO A 430 1.57 12.76 3.27
C PRO A 430 2.73 12.89 4.26
N VAL A 431 3.23 11.73 4.73
CA VAL A 431 4.40 11.60 5.61
C VAL A 431 5.47 10.81 4.87
N LYS A 432 6.40 11.51 4.21
CA LYS A 432 7.41 10.89 3.35
C LYS A 432 8.84 11.13 3.81
N ASN A 433 9.10 12.28 4.46
CA ASN A 433 10.42 12.74 4.84
C ASN A 433 10.51 12.99 6.34
N ALA A 434 11.71 12.91 6.92
CA ALA A 434 11.94 13.28 8.32
C ALA A 434 11.67 14.77 8.57
N ASN A 435 11.37 15.12 9.83
CA ASN A 435 11.32 16.51 10.27
C ASN A 435 12.66 17.22 9.97
N GLY A 436 12.57 18.49 9.59
CA GLY A 436 13.71 19.26 9.06
C GLY A 436 13.77 19.30 7.53
N SER A 437 13.06 18.41 6.84
CA SER A 437 12.84 18.52 5.39
C SER A 437 11.79 19.58 5.07
N THR A 438 11.80 20.07 3.83
CA THR A 438 10.96 21.21 3.40
C THR A 438 9.51 20.87 3.13
N TYR A 439 9.16 19.56 2.97
CA TYR A 439 7.81 19.09 2.63
C TYR A 439 7.57 17.65 3.09
N ASP A 440 6.29 17.28 3.22
CA ASP A 440 5.79 15.94 3.54
C ASP A 440 6.43 15.34 4.81
N THR A 441 6.52 16.16 5.86
CA THR A 441 7.09 15.78 7.16
C THR A 441 6.00 15.43 8.17
N PRO A 442 6.32 14.71 9.26
CA PRO A 442 5.40 14.50 10.37
C PRO A 442 4.82 15.81 10.92
N ASP A 443 5.64 16.86 11.06
CA ASP A 443 5.17 18.17 11.55
C ASP A 443 4.20 18.82 10.58
N SER A 444 4.46 18.78 9.27
CA SER A 444 3.54 19.33 8.27
C SER A 444 2.21 18.56 8.24
N ALA A 445 2.26 17.23 8.35
CA ALA A 445 1.07 16.40 8.40
C ALA A 445 0.25 16.65 9.67
N ARG A 446 0.90 16.70 10.84
CA ARG A 446 0.25 17.06 12.11
C ARG A 446 -0.46 18.40 12.03
N LEU A 447 0.21 19.41 11.47
CA LEU A 447 -0.37 20.75 11.33
C LEU A 447 -1.65 20.73 10.46
N LEU A 448 -1.65 19.97 9.34
CA LEU A 448 -2.84 19.86 8.50
C LEU A 448 -4.00 19.16 9.21
N VAL A 449 -3.72 18.08 9.94
CA VAL A 449 -4.73 17.37 10.75
C VAL A 449 -5.33 18.30 11.82
N LEU A 450 -4.49 18.96 12.62
CA LEU A 450 -4.96 19.83 13.68
C LEU A 450 -5.72 21.07 13.16
N ARG A 451 -5.33 21.60 12.00
CA ARG A 451 -6.07 22.69 11.34
C ARG A 451 -7.45 22.24 10.88
N LEU A 452 -7.56 21.06 10.30
CA LEU A 452 -8.85 20.49 9.88
C LEU A 452 -9.76 20.28 11.10
N HIS A 453 -9.25 19.64 12.15
CA HIS A 453 -10.02 19.37 13.38
C HIS A 453 -10.43 20.67 14.08
N SER A 454 -9.56 21.69 14.11
CA SER A 454 -9.90 23.00 14.64
C SER A 454 -11.07 23.64 13.87
N ARG A 455 -11.09 23.53 12.54
CA ARG A 455 -12.23 24.00 11.72
C ARG A 455 -13.53 23.28 12.09
N TRP A 456 -13.48 21.95 12.30
CA TRP A 456 -14.65 21.16 12.69
C TRP A 456 -15.21 21.61 14.06
N VAL A 457 -14.31 21.81 15.05
CA VAL A 457 -14.72 22.26 16.40
C VAL A 457 -15.37 23.63 16.35
N VAL A 458 -14.80 24.58 15.61
CA VAL A 458 -15.36 25.92 15.46
C VAL A 458 -16.71 25.88 14.72
N ALA A 459 -16.81 25.12 13.64
CA ALA A 459 -18.06 24.94 12.89
C ALA A 459 -19.17 24.30 13.74
N ALA A 460 -18.81 23.45 14.71
CA ALA A 460 -19.72 22.85 15.68
C ALA A 460 -20.06 23.78 16.88
N GLY A 461 -19.61 25.05 16.86
CA GLY A 461 -19.88 26.05 17.88
C GLY A 461 -18.99 25.97 19.12
N GLY A 462 -17.82 25.32 19.00
CA GLY A 462 -16.79 25.28 20.03
C GLY A 462 -15.84 26.47 19.96
N PHE A 463 -15.16 26.76 21.07
CA PHE A 463 -14.14 27.80 21.18
C PHE A 463 -12.78 27.18 21.46
N LEU A 464 -11.73 27.75 20.84
CA LEU A 464 -10.35 27.28 21.00
C LEU A 464 -9.51 28.34 21.68
N THR A 465 -8.74 27.96 22.69
CA THR A 465 -7.75 28.82 23.31
C THR A 465 -6.35 28.26 23.07
N HIS A 466 -5.42 29.13 22.74
CA HIS A 466 -4.03 28.77 22.43
C HIS A 466 -3.08 29.48 23.41
N SER A 467 -2.21 28.70 24.03
CA SER A 467 -1.09 29.25 24.83
C SER A 467 0.24 29.23 24.08
N VAL A 468 0.32 28.57 22.92
CA VAL A 468 1.54 28.33 22.11
C VAL A 468 1.16 28.19 20.61
N PRO A 469 2.15 28.31 19.68
CA PRO A 469 1.89 28.25 18.25
C PRO A 469 1.12 27.01 17.81
N LEU A 470 0.16 27.18 16.89
CA LEU A 470 -0.76 26.14 16.38
C LEU A 470 -0.09 24.86 15.84
N TYR A 471 1.15 24.93 15.37
CA TYR A 471 1.89 23.76 14.88
C TYR A 471 2.40 22.85 16.01
N ALA A 472 2.56 23.40 17.20
CA ALA A 472 2.99 22.66 18.39
C ALA A 472 1.80 22.18 19.22
N THR A 473 0.65 22.84 19.08
CA THR A 473 -0.53 22.62 19.92
C THR A 473 -1.78 22.82 19.10
N GLY A 474 -2.70 21.91 19.22
CA GLY A 474 -3.99 21.98 18.55
C GLY A 474 -5.00 21.08 19.24
N VAL A 475 -6.20 21.10 18.72
CA VAL A 475 -7.26 20.21 19.17
C VAL A 475 -7.35 19.06 18.18
N GLU A 476 -7.18 17.84 18.67
CA GLU A 476 -7.43 16.62 17.93
C GLU A 476 -8.86 16.16 18.18
N VAL A 477 -9.58 15.79 17.14
CA VAL A 477 -10.85 15.07 17.26
C VAL A 477 -10.58 13.60 17.00
N SER A 478 -10.90 12.74 17.97
CA SER A 478 -10.74 11.30 17.81
C SER A 478 -11.58 10.80 16.62
N PRO A 479 -11.03 9.96 15.73
CA PRO A 479 -11.80 9.35 14.64
C PRO A 479 -13.03 8.58 15.15
N LEU A 480 -12.99 8.04 16.37
CA LEU A 480 -14.11 7.34 16.98
C LEU A 480 -15.30 8.27 17.30
N VAL A 481 -15.03 9.57 17.50
CA VAL A 481 -16.07 10.59 17.79
C VAL A 481 -16.65 11.13 16.49
N SER A 482 -15.79 11.49 15.53
CA SER A 482 -16.22 12.06 14.25
C SER A 482 -15.29 11.66 13.13
N TYR A 483 -15.86 11.29 12.00
CA TYR A 483 -15.13 10.86 10.80
C TYR A 483 -14.75 12.05 9.90
N THR A 484 -15.69 12.99 9.69
CA THR A 484 -15.52 14.17 8.80
C THR A 484 -16.02 15.47 9.43
N GLY A 485 -16.15 15.52 10.75
CA GLY A 485 -16.69 16.67 11.48
C GLY A 485 -18.18 16.54 11.80
N GLU A 486 -18.80 15.38 11.50
CA GLU A 486 -20.20 15.13 11.80
C GLU A 486 -20.46 14.92 13.30
N ASN A 487 -21.66 15.33 13.75
CA ASN A 487 -22.20 15.12 15.10
C ASN A 487 -21.36 15.74 16.24
N LEU A 488 -20.54 16.75 15.96
CA LEU A 488 -19.72 17.42 16.96
C LEU A 488 -20.47 18.47 17.78
N GLU A 489 -21.63 18.94 17.33
CA GLU A 489 -22.39 20.02 18.00
C GLU A 489 -22.75 19.65 19.43
N ALA A 490 -23.13 18.39 19.69
CA ALA A 490 -23.48 17.92 21.02
C ALA A 490 -22.29 17.96 22.01
N ILE A 491 -21.07 17.85 21.48
CA ILE A 491 -19.84 17.83 22.28
C ILE A 491 -19.22 19.22 22.36
N CYS A 492 -19.25 19.98 21.26
CA CYS A 492 -18.45 21.21 21.13
C CYS A 492 -19.22 22.49 21.42
N ARG A 493 -20.54 22.53 21.16
CA ARG A 493 -21.31 23.79 21.25
C ARG A 493 -21.20 24.47 22.61
N GLY A 494 -20.73 25.70 22.59
CA GLY A 494 -20.58 26.55 23.81
C GLY A 494 -19.42 26.14 24.71
N ARG A 495 -18.62 25.12 24.35
CA ARG A 495 -17.47 24.71 25.17
C ARG A 495 -16.17 25.33 24.65
N THR A 496 -15.26 25.60 25.58
CA THR A 496 -13.91 26.06 25.28
C THR A 496 -12.92 24.91 25.45
N PHE A 497 -12.10 24.69 24.44
CA PHE A 497 -11.05 23.67 24.44
C PHE A 497 -9.68 24.32 24.55
N HIS A 498 -8.86 23.78 25.43
CA HIS A 498 -7.51 24.27 25.71
C HIS A 498 -6.51 23.32 25.02
N ALA A 499 -5.83 23.81 23.99
CA ALA A 499 -4.82 23.04 23.28
C ALA A 499 -3.51 22.92 24.10
N PRO A 500 -2.79 21.75 24.05
CA PRO A 500 -3.13 20.55 23.29
C PRO A 500 -4.18 19.67 23.97
N CYS A 501 -5.16 19.16 23.24
CA CYS A 501 -6.11 18.18 23.76
C CYS A 501 -6.67 17.28 22.67
N GLU A 502 -7.13 16.09 23.07
CA GLU A 502 -7.93 15.19 22.24
C GLU A 502 -9.40 15.26 22.69
N ILE A 503 -10.31 15.42 21.73
CA ILE A 503 -11.76 15.31 21.96
C ILE A 503 -12.15 13.86 21.76
N THR A 504 -12.58 13.23 22.84
CA THR A 504 -13.10 11.88 22.92
C THR A 504 -14.54 11.89 23.45
N TYR A 505 -15.22 10.74 23.47
CA TYR A 505 -16.52 10.61 24.15
C TYR A 505 -16.38 10.77 25.66
#